data_21a7c7cb331d6d555477b3a2ad60138e
#
_entry.id   21a7c7cb331d6d555477b3a2ad60138e
#
_cell.length_a   1.000
_cell.length_b   1.000
_cell.length_c   1.000
_cell.angle_alpha   90.00
_cell.angle_beta   90.00
_cell.angle_gamma   90.00
#
_symmetry.space_group_name_H-M   'P 1'
#
loop_
_entity.id
_entity.type
_entity.pdbx_description
1 polymer ?
#
loop_
_entity_poly.entity_id
_entity_poly.type
_entity_poly.pdbx_seq_one_letter_code
_entity_poly.pdbx_strand_id
1 'polypeptide(L)'
;PAAQLTKGGKVALLHLDANTDTFESLDHFLGARDSAAHWASYLVHEGHVDASRSLQIGLRGNVRRLDWLEPSHRLGYHVITMEDYRQMALADVVSKIREVIGDMPVYITFDLDCLDPTVAPAVSNIEPGVAGFGIDEAVGLLQAVKGLNVIGGDVVCLMPTKDSPNNITAMVAASVAYEILSQIAWYTHAKT
;
A
#
# COMPACT_ATOMS: atom_id res chain seq x y z
N PRO A 1 -10.10 -2.58 14.00
CA PRO A 1 -11.33 -2.98 13.28
C PRO A 1 -11.12 -4.24 12.45
N ALA A 2 -10.10 -4.30 11.54
CA ALA A 2 -9.87 -5.48 10.69
C ALA A 2 -9.63 -6.77 11.50
N ALA A 3 -8.83 -6.71 12.56
CA ALA A 3 -8.59 -7.85 13.46
C ALA A 3 -9.88 -8.39 14.12
N GLN A 4 -10.88 -7.55 14.36
CA GLN A 4 -12.18 -8.00 14.88
C GLN A 4 -12.97 -8.77 13.84
N LEU A 5 -12.90 -8.38 12.57
CA LEU A 5 -13.54 -9.10 11.46
C LEU A 5 -12.95 -10.49 11.24
N THR A 6 -11.69 -10.68 11.59
CA THR A 6 -10.98 -11.97 11.51
C THR A 6 -11.07 -12.79 12.81
N LYS A 7 -11.88 -12.37 13.78
CA LYS A 7 -11.97 -12.98 15.13
C LYS A 7 -10.63 -13.05 15.85
N GLY A 8 -9.80 -12.01 15.68
CA GLY A 8 -8.47 -11.91 16.28
C GLY A 8 -7.36 -12.60 15.49
N GLY A 9 -7.65 -13.11 14.31
CA GLY A 9 -6.63 -13.62 13.38
C GLY A 9 -5.83 -12.50 12.71
N LYS A 10 -4.66 -12.84 12.17
CA LYS A 10 -3.86 -11.91 11.37
C LYS A 10 -4.50 -11.65 10.01
N VAL A 11 -4.18 -10.51 9.43
CA VAL A 11 -4.53 -10.16 8.05
C VAL A 11 -3.26 -10.12 7.17
N ALA A 12 -3.43 -10.38 5.89
CA ALA A 12 -2.44 -10.00 4.89
C ALA A 12 -2.58 -8.50 4.60
N LEU A 13 -1.47 -7.85 4.29
CA LEU A 13 -1.43 -6.45 3.88
C LEU A 13 -1.04 -6.37 2.40
N LEU A 14 -1.87 -5.73 1.59
CA LEU A 14 -1.49 -5.27 0.27
C LEU A 14 -1.24 -3.77 0.37
N HIS A 15 0.04 -3.40 0.47
CA HIS A 15 0.51 -2.05 0.74
C HIS A 15 1.07 -1.43 -0.55
N LEU A 16 0.35 -0.46 -1.10
CA LEU A 16 0.81 0.35 -2.23
C LEU A 16 1.29 1.68 -1.68
N ASP A 17 2.58 1.95 -1.83
CA ASP A 17 3.25 3.09 -1.20
C ASP A 17 4.59 3.36 -1.90
N ALA A 18 5.07 4.58 -1.86
CA ALA A 18 6.45 4.89 -2.23
C ALA A 18 7.44 4.54 -1.11
N ASN A 19 6.96 4.43 0.13
CA ASN A 19 7.75 4.20 1.34
C ASN A 19 7.47 2.82 1.94
N THR A 20 8.42 2.29 2.72
CA THR A 20 8.25 0.98 3.36
C THR A 20 7.42 1.04 4.64
N ASP A 21 7.49 2.16 5.35
CA ASP A 21 6.89 2.39 6.67
C ASP A 21 7.21 1.31 7.71
N THR A 22 8.36 0.66 7.53
CA THR A 22 8.85 -0.45 8.37
C THR A 22 10.07 -0.06 9.21
N PHE A 23 10.37 1.22 9.33
CA PHE A 23 11.50 1.66 10.14
C PHE A 23 11.23 1.42 11.62
N GLU A 24 12.22 0.89 12.34
CA GLU A 24 12.11 0.56 13.77
C GLU A 24 12.92 1.51 14.66
N SER A 25 13.88 2.23 14.09
CA SER A 25 14.88 3.01 14.86
C SER A 25 15.26 4.34 14.24
N LEU A 26 14.38 4.96 13.45
CA LEU A 26 14.62 6.32 13.01
C LEU A 26 14.29 7.30 14.14
N ASP A 27 15.27 8.13 14.48
CA ASP A 27 15.00 9.32 15.29
C ASP A 27 14.10 10.25 14.50
N HIS A 28 12.86 10.39 14.96
CA HIS A 28 11.89 11.21 14.30
C HIS A 28 12.05 12.69 14.66
N PHE A 29 11.54 13.50 13.72
CA PHE A 29 11.31 14.91 13.94
C PHE A 29 10.60 15.13 15.28
N LEU A 30 11.17 15.96 16.14
CA LEU A 30 10.70 16.24 17.51
C LEU A 30 10.74 15.03 18.48
N GLY A 31 11.49 13.98 18.19
CA GLY A 31 11.69 12.84 19.10
C GLY A 31 10.47 11.93 19.25
N ALA A 32 9.49 11.99 18.33
CA ALA A 32 8.35 11.08 18.32
C ALA A 32 8.83 9.64 18.06
N ARG A 33 8.43 8.70 18.94
CA ARG A 33 8.71 7.27 18.76
C ARG A 33 7.80 6.64 17.72
N ASP A 34 6.56 7.12 17.66
CA ASP A 34 5.52 6.58 16.79
C ASP A 34 5.24 7.58 15.67
N SER A 35 5.33 7.12 14.45
CA SER A 35 5.06 7.93 13.27
C SER A 35 4.58 7.08 12.10
N ALA A 36 4.15 7.75 11.02
CA ALA A 36 3.76 7.12 9.78
C ALA A 36 4.84 6.15 9.26
N ALA A 37 6.13 6.47 9.40
CA ALA A 37 7.23 5.63 8.91
C ALA A 37 7.45 4.31 9.68
N HIS A 38 6.66 4.02 10.72
CA HIS A 38 6.83 2.83 11.58
C HIS A 38 5.59 1.91 11.63
N TRP A 39 4.44 2.37 11.17
CA TRP A 39 3.18 1.67 11.40
C TRP A 39 3.18 0.23 10.88
N ALA A 40 3.79 -0.01 9.71
CA ALA A 40 3.81 -1.33 9.09
C ALA A 40 4.66 -2.34 9.89
N SER A 41 5.74 -1.88 10.57
CA SER A 41 6.49 -2.73 11.48
C SER A 41 5.72 -3.00 12.77
N TYR A 42 5.06 -2.00 13.34
CA TYR A 42 4.28 -2.16 14.57
C TYR A 42 3.14 -3.16 14.41
N LEU A 43 2.39 -3.11 13.32
CA LEU A 43 1.31 -4.08 13.08
C LEU A 43 1.80 -5.54 13.02
N VAL A 44 3.03 -5.76 12.54
CA VAL A 44 3.65 -7.10 12.55
C VAL A 44 4.04 -7.50 13.97
N HIS A 45 4.71 -6.61 14.73
CA HIS A 45 5.14 -6.88 16.10
C HIS A 45 3.96 -7.08 17.06
N GLU A 46 2.88 -6.35 16.86
CA GLU A 46 1.63 -6.50 17.62
C GLU A 46 0.80 -7.72 17.20
N GLY A 47 1.21 -8.43 16.15
CA GLY A 47 0.56 -9.66 15.71
C GLY A 47 -0.72 -9.46 14.91
N HIS A 48 -0.95 -8.26 14.36
CA HIS A 48 -2.13 -7.95 13.55
C HIS A 48 -1.94 -8.29 12.07
N VAL A 49 -0.71 -8.21 11.58
CA VAL A 49 -0.35 -8.49 10.18
C VAL A 49 0.57 -9.70 10.09
N ASP A 50 0.35 -10.54 9.10
CA ASP A 50 1.28 -11.58 8.67
C ASP A 50 2.13 -11.04 7.52
N ALA A 51 3.34 -10.57 7.82
CA ALA A 51 4.23 -10.02 6.82
C ALA A 51 4.61 -11.04 5.73
N SER A 52 4.73 -12.33 6.07
CA SER A 52 5.05 -13.39 5.10
C SER A 52 3.95 -13.64 4.07
N ARG A 53 2.76 -13.11 4.35
CA ARG A 53 1.58 -13.16 3.46
C ARG A 53 1.21 -11.78 2.94
N SER A 54 2.13 -10.83 3.03
CA SER A 54 1.91 -9.42 2.71
C SER A 54 2.92 -8.92 1.68
N LEU A 55 2.48 -7.93 0.88
CA LEU A 55 3.32 -7.31 -0.15
C LEU A 55 3.35 -5.80 0.04
N GLN A 56 4.52 -5.23 -0.25
CA GLN A 56 4.73 -3.80 -0.42
C GLN A 56 5.10 -3.54 -1.87
N ILE A 57 4.34 -2.70 -2.57
CA ILE A 57 4.46 -2.48 -4.01
C ILE A 57 4.52 -0.99 -4.32
N GLY A 58 5.45 -0.59 -5.18
CA GLY A 58 5.58 0.80 -5.61
C GLY A 58 6.71 1.57 -4.93
N LEU A 59 7.47 0.91 -4.06
CA LEU A 59 8.52 1.52 -3.27
C LEU A 59 9.56 2.20 -4.16
N ARG A 60 9.85 3.49 -3.85
CA ARG A 60 10.77 4.33 -4.63
C ARG A 60 11.18 5.57 -3.85
N GLY A 61 11.88 6.49 -4.52
CA GLY A 61 12.16 7.82 -4.00
C GLY A 61 13.55 7.96 -3.37
N ASN A 62 13.70 9.03 -2.60
CA ASN A 62 14.95 9.36 -1.96
C ASN A 62 15.12 8.57 -0.67
N VAL A 63 16.09 7.67 -0.67
CA VAL A 63 16.37 6.81 0.48
C VAL A 63 17.51 7.37 1.32
N ARG A 64 17.40 7.24 2.64
CA ARG A 64 18.42 7.70 3.59
C ARG A 64 19.56 6.70 3.76
N ARG A 65 19.34 5.42 3.40
CA ARG A 65 20.27 4.32 3.61
C ARG A 65 20.24 3.39 2.41
N LEU A 66 21.37 2.77 2.09
CA LEU A 66 21.47 1.80 1.00
C LEU A 66 20.69 0.51 1.27
N ASP A 67 20.54 0.17 2.56
CA ASP A 67 19.82 -1.01 3.05
C ASP A 67 18.36 -0.71 3.44
N TRP A 68 17.73 0.26 2.82
CA TRP A 68 16.41 0.78 3.16
C TRP A 68 15.27 -0.24 3.06
N LEU A 69 15.42 -1.29 2.26
CA LEU A 69 14.45 -2.39 2.15
C LEU A 69 14.67 -3.50 3.19
N GLU A 70 15.84 -3.51 3.84
CA GLU A 70 16.20 -4.58 4.78
C GLU A 70 15.20 -4.72 5.94
N PRO A 71 14.66 -3.64 6.55
CA PRO A 71 13.63 -3.78 7.58
C PRO A 71 12.38 -4.53 7.10
N SER A 72 11.90 -4.25 5.89
CA SER A 72 10.76 -4.96 5.30
C SER A 72 11.05 -6.45 5.09
N HIS A 73 12.21 -6.77 4.54
CA HIS A 73 12.63 -8.16 4.32
C HIS A 73 12.81 -8.92 5.64
N ARG A 74 13.40 -8.30 6.65
CA ARG A 74 13.57 -8.89 7.99
C ARG A 74 12.23 -9.21 8.67
N LEU A 75 11.23 -8.36 8.48
CA LEU A 75 9.86 -8.60 8.96
C LEU A 75 9.14 -9.69 8.18
N GLY A 76 9.60 -10.01 6.96
CA GLY A 76 9.04 -11.04 6.11
C GLY A 76 8.17 -10.53 4.96
N TYR A 77 8.07 -9.20 4.76
CA TYR A 77 7.33 -8.64 3.62
C TYR A 77 7.94 -9.04 2.28
N HIS A 78 7.08 -9.32 1.31
CA HIS A 78 7.45 -9.40 -0.09
C HIS A 78 7.45 -7.99 -0.68
N VAL A 79 8.55 -7.61 -1.32
CA VAL A 79 8.74 -6.26 -1.85
C VAL A 79 8.78 -6.31 -3.36
N ILE A 80 8.08 -5.37 -4.00
CA ILE A 80 8.17 -5.07 -5.44
C ILE A 80 8.40 -3.56 -5.53
N THR A 81 9.64 -3.15 -5.81
CA THR A 81 9.95 -1.74 -6.04
C THR A 81 9.30 -1.24 -7.33
N MET A 82 9.21 0.08 -7.52
CA MET A 82 8.75 0.61 -8.81
C MET A 82 9.64 0.18 -9.97
N GLU A 83 10.95 0.06 -9.73
CA GLU A 83 11.90 -0.42 -10.73
C GLU A 83 11.60 -1.87 -11.14
N ASP A 84 11.38 -2.76 -10.15
CA ASP A 84 10.99 -4.14 -10.41
C ASP A 84 9.64 -4.22 -11.14
N TYR A 85 8.65 -3.45 -10.64
CA TYR A 85 7.31 -3.38 -11.25
C TYR A 85 7.37 -3.02 -12.73
N ARG A 86 8.22 -2.05 -13.11
CA ARG A 86 8.41 -1.62 -14.52
C ARG A 86 8.99 -2.71 -15.43
N GLN A 87 9.62 -3.73 -14.85
CA GLN A 87 10.19 -4.86 -15.59
C GLN A 87 9.26 -6.07 -15.65
N MET A 88 8.16 -6.06 -14.87
CA MET A 88 7.20 -7.15 -14.80
C MET A 88 5.98 -6.89 -15.69
N ALA A 89 5.40 -7.94 -16.26
CA ALA A 89 4.05 -7.84 -16.81
C ALA A 89 3.02 -7.78 -15.66
N LEU A 90 1.92 -7.06 -15.85
CA LEU A 90 0.84 -6.98 -14.86
C LEU A 90 0.36 -8.36 -14.40
N ALA A 91 0.27 -9.32 -15.32
CA ALA A 91 -0.12 -10.68 -15.01
C ALA A 91 0.82 -11.38 -14.01
N ASP A 92 2.14 -11.11 -14.10
CA ASP A 92 3.13 -11.69 -13.20
C ASP A 92 3.04 -11.06 -11.81
N VAL A 93 2.82 -9.74 -11.74
CA VAL A 93 2.58 -9.02 -10.48
C VAL A 93 1.33 -9.59 -9.80
N VAL A 94 0.23 -9.74 -10.51
CA VAL A 94 -1.03 -10.31 -10.00
C VAL A 94 -0.85 -11.75 -9.54
N SER A 95 -0.13 -12.56 -10.31
CA SER A 95 0.20 -13.95 -9.92
C SER A 95 0.99 -13.98 -8.61
N LYS A 96 1.98 -13.10 -8.46
CA LYS A 96 2.77 -12.98 -7.23
C LYS A 96 1.92 -12.55 -6.04
N ILE A 97 1.04 -11.57 -6.22
CA ILE A 97 0.10 -11.13 -5.18
C ILE A 97 -0.77 -12.30 -4.72
N ARG A 98 -1.36 -13.06 -5.65
CA ARG A 98 -2.22 -14.20 -5.35
C ARG A 98 -1.45 -15.34 -4.67
N GLU A 99 -0.23 -15.63 -5.12
CA GLU A 99 0.64 -16.64 -4.51
C GLU A 99 0.94 -16.30 -3.04
N VAL A 100 1.32 -15.07 -2.76
CA VAL A 100 1.70 -14.62 -1.42
C VAL A 100 0.49 -14.54 -0.49
N ILE A 101 -0.58 -13.88 -0.89
CA ILE A 101 -1.77 -13.66 -0.05
C ILE A 101 -2.58 -14.96 0.10
N GLY A 102 -2.78 -15.71 -0.99
CA GLY A 102 -3.64 -16.88 -1.00
C GLY A 102 -5.06 -16.55 -0.55
N ASP A 103 -5.60 -17.35 0.36
CA ASP A 103 -6.95 -17.21 0.88
C ASP A 103 -7.06 -16.34 2.15
N MET A 104 -5.96 -15.71 2.55
CA MET A 104 -5.97 -14.87 3.76
C MET A 104 -6.90 -13.66 3.61
N PRO A 105 -7.55 -13.24 4.70
CA PRO A 105 -8.19 -11.92 4.75
C PRO A 105 -7.13 -10.85 4.46
N VAL A 106 -7.40 -9.96 3.51
CA VAL A 106 -6.47 -8.91 3.09
C VAL A 106 -7.03 -7.53 3.38
N TYR A 107 -6.18 -6.67 3.91
CA TYR A 107 -6.40 -5.24 4.02
C TYR A 107 -5.58 -4.53 2.96
N ILE A 108 -6.21 -3.67 2.17
CA ILE A 108 -5.52 -2.86 1.15
C ILE A 108 -5.28 -1.47 1.75
N THR A 109 -4.03 -1.07 1.84
CA THR A 109 -3.66 0.31 2.17
C THR A 109 -2.99 0.94 0.96
N PHE A 110 -3.49 2.11 0.59
CA PHE A 110 -3.05 2.83 -0.59
C PHE A 110 -2.58 4.23 -0.19
N ASP A 111 -1.27 4.41 -0.13
CA ASP A 111 -0.70 5.74 -0.01
C ASP A 111 -0.69 6.43 -1.37
N LEU A 112 -1.24 7.64 -1.43
CA LEU A 112 -1.32 8.40 -2.68
C LEU A 112 0.04 8.81 -3.22
N ASP A 113 1.09 8.77 -2.41
CA ASP A 113 2.43 9.08 -2.86
C ASP A 113 3.08 7.96 -3.69
N CYS A 114 2.49 6.75 -3.73
CA CYS A 114 2.87 5.71 -4.69
C CYS A 114 2.58 6.13 -6.13
N LEU A 115 1.64 7.05 -6.33
CA LEU A 115 1.32 7.62 -7.63
C LEU A 115 2.39 8.62 -8.08
N ASP A 116 2.53 8.79 -9.38
CA ASP A 116 3.40 9.81 -9.93
C ASP A 116 2.97 11.22 -9.47
N PRO A 117 3.89 12.10 -9.08
CA PRO A 117 3.55 13.47 -8.65
C PRO A 117 2.80 14.29 -9.70
N THR A 118 2.85 13.92 -10.97
CA THR A 118 2.06 14.54 -12.03
C THR A 118 0.59 14.14 -11.99
N VAL A 119 0.29 13.01 -11.35
CA VAL A 119 -1.07 12.46 -11.18
C VAL A 119 -1.67 12.85 -9.84
N ALA A 120 -0.88 12.79 -8.76
CA ALA A 120 -1.30 13.08 -7.41
C ALA A 120 -0.33 14.06 -6.72
N PRO A 121 -0.36 15.36 -7.07
CA PRO A 121 0.59 16.34 -6.52
C PRO A 121 0.31 16.73 -5.06
N ALA A 122 -0.91 16.53 -4.55
CA ALA A 122 -1.30 16.98 -3.21
C ALA A 122 -1.18 15.86 -2.18
N VAL A 123 0.02 15.39 -1.99
CA VAL A 123 0.39 14.36 -1.00
C VAL A 123 1.33 14.92 0.08
N SER A 124 1.44 14.22 1.20
CA SER A 124 2.31 14.64 2.31
C SER A 124 3.79 14.60 1.93
N ASN A 125 4.21 13.53 1.27
CA ASN A 125 5.56 13.34 0.76
C ASN A 125 5.52 13.23 -0.75
N ILE A 126 6.16 14.16 -1.44
CA ILE A 126 6.35 14.03 -2.89
C ILE A 126 7.64 13.27 -3.11
N GLU A 127 7.57 12.15 -3.80
CA GLU A 127 8.72 11.35 -4.18
C GLU A 127 9.03 11.53 -5.68
N PRO A 128 9.82 12.56 -6.03
CA PRO A 128 10.22 12.80 -7.42
C PRO A 128 11.36 11.87 -7.84
N GLY A 129 11.61 11.80 -9.11
CA GLY A 129 12.79 11.10 -9.65
C GLY A 129 12.41 9.85 -10.42
N VAL A 130 12.15 8.74 -9.76
CA VAL A 130 11.59 7.54 -10.41
C VAL A 130 10.09 7.74 -10.54
N ALA A 131 9.55 7.58 -11.74
CA ALA A 131 8.11 7.72 -11.99
C ALA A 131 7.31 6.75 -11.12
N GLY A 132 6.30 7.30 -10.41
CA GLY A 132 5.32 6.52 -9.67
C GLY A 132 4.30 5.82 -10.57
N PHE A 133 3.27 5.25 -9.99
CA PHE A 133 2.17 4.69 -10.78
C PHE A 133 1.41 5.79 -11.52
N GLY A 134 1.05 5.53 -12.78
CA GLY A 134 -0.07 6.22 -13.42
C GLY A 134 -1.39 5.78 -12.78
N ILE A 135 -2.44 6.60 -12.89
CA ILE A 135 -3.75 6.24 -12.33
C ILE A 135 -4.33 4.98 -12.99
N ASP A 136 -4.16 4.82 -14.27
CA ASP A 136 -4.59 3.65 -15.04
C ASP A 136 -3.85 2.38 -14.62
N GLU A 137 -2.58 2.47 -14.29
CA GLU A 137 -1.79 1.36 -13.76
C GLU A 137 -2.26 0.95 -12.36
N ALA A 138 -2.45 1.93 -11.47
CA ALA A 138 -2.90 1.68 -10.09
C ALA A 138 -4.30 1.08 -10.06
N VAL A 139 -5.25 1.66 -10.79
CA VAL A 139 -6.62 1.16 -10.91
C VAL A 139 -6.61 -0.20 -11.61
N GLY A 140 -5.84 -0.36 -12.68
CA GLY A 140 -5.70 -1.64 -13.39
C GLY A 140 -5.17 -2.77 -12.49
N LEU A 141 -4.19 -2.47 -11.62
CA LEU A 141 -3.68 -3.43 -10.64
C LEU A 141 -4.77 -3.81 -9.62
N LEU A 142 -5.48 -2.83 -9.05
CA LEU A 142 -6.57 -3.09 -8.11
C LEU A 142 -7.67 -3.95 -8.74
N GLN A 143 -8.06 -3.65 -9.99
CA GLN A 143 -9.07 -4.44 -10.72
C GLN A 143 -8.58 -5.86 -11.03
N ALA A 144 -7.30 -6.02 -11.36
CA ALA A 144 -6.71 -7.32 -11.70
C ALA A 144 -6.61 -8.28 -10.51
N VAL A 145 -6.55 -7.77 -9.27
CA VAL A 145 -6.55 -8.61 -8.05
C VAL A 145 -7.95 -8.96 -7.56
N LYS A 146 -8.99 -8.68 -8.32
CA LYS A 146 -10.38 -9.06 -8.04
C LYS A 146 -10.48 -10.53 -7.63
N GLY A 147 -11.19 -10.77 -6.53
CA GLY A 147 -11.38 -12.12 -5.97
C GLY A 147 -10.52 -12.41 -4.74
N LEU A 148 -9.59 -11.56 -4.38
CA LEU A 148 -8.97 -11.62 -3.05
C LEU A 148 -10.01 -11.39 -1.96
N ASN A 149 -9.77 -11.98 -0.78
CA ASN A 149 -10.62 -11.82 0.40
C ASN A 149 -10.41 -10.43 1.04
N VAL A 150 -10.79 -9.37 0.31
CA VAL A 150 -10.61 -7.99 0.79
C VAL A 150 -11.65 -7.71 1.87
N ILE A 151 -11.18 -7.45 3.09
CA ILE A 151 -12.03 -7.19 4.27
C ILE A 151 -12.04 -5.72 4.69
N GLY A 152 -11.19 -4.89 4.12
CA GLY A 152 -11.09 -3.47 4.39
C GLY A 152 -9.97 -2.83 3.60
N GLY A 153 -9.90 -1.52 3.68
CA GLY A 153 -8.80 -0.75 3.11
C GLY A 153 -8.93 0.73 3.43
N ASP A 154 -7.89 1.47 3.07
CA ASP A 154 -7.82 2.92 3.21
C ASP A 154 -7.09 3.55 2.02
N VAL A 155 -7.24 4.86 1.91
CA VAL A 155 -6.47 5.73 1.01
C VAL A 155 -5.95 6.88 1.85
N VAL A 156 -4.65 7.05 1.92
CA VAL A 156 -3.99 7.94 2.86
C VAL A 156 -3.12 9.01 2.19
N CYS A 157 -2.57 9.90 2.98
CA CYS A 157 -1.64 10.96 2.60
C CYS A 157 -2.19 12.07 1.70
N LEU A 158 -3.50 12.19 1.54
CA LEU A 158 -4.09 13.34 0.85
C LEU A 158 -3.88 14.64 1.66
N MET A 159 -3.36 15.67 1.00
CA MET A 159 -3.28 17.04 1.54
C MET A 159 -4.20 17.98 0.77
N PRO A 160 -5.48 18.08 1.13
CA PRO A 160 -6.46 18.85 0.37
C PRO A 160 -6.10 20.33 0.18
N THR A 161 -5.38 20.91 1.15
CA THR A 161 -4.94 22.31 1.10
C THR A 161 -3.86 22.60 0.07
N LYS A 162 -3.23 21.55 -0.47
CA LYS A 162 -2.20 21.63 -1.51
C LYS A 162 -2.70 21.15 -2.88
N ASP A 163 -3.97 20.73 -2.96
CA ASP A 163 -4.52 20.24 -4.21
C ASP A 163 -4.75 21.38 -5.20
N SER A 164 -4.76 21.03 -6.47
CA SER A 164 -5.03 21.98 -7.56
C SER A 164 -6.49 22.48 -7.48
N PRO A 165 -6.82 23.61 -8.13
CA PRO A 165 -8.17 24.17 -8.09
C PRO A 165 -9.29 23.22 -8.54
N ASN A 166 -8.97 22.20 -9.32
CA ASN A 166 -9.90 21.15 -9.75
C ASN A 166 -9.91 19.91 -8.85
N ASN A 167 -9.17 19.94 -7.72
CA ASN A 167 -9.09 18.87 -6.74
C ASN A 167 -8.70 17.52 -7.35
N ILE A 168 -7.74 17.49 -8.27
CA ILE A 168 -7.39 16.26 -9.01
C ILE A 168 -6.93 15.14 -8.08
N THR A 169 -6.12 15.44 -7.06
CA THR A 169 -5.63 14.41 -6.13
C THR A 169 -6.78 13.84 -5.30
N ALA A 170 -7.71 14.68 -4.84
CA ALA A 170 -8.90 14.23 -4.13
C ALA A 170 -9.81 13.35 -5.02
N MET A 171 -9.95 13.68 -6.30
CA MET A 171 -10.70 12.87 -7.25
C MET A 171 -10.04 11.51 -7.51
N VAL A 172 -8.72 11.49 -7.62
CA VAL A 172 -7.93 10.25 -7.73
C VAL A 172 -8.10 9.40 -6.47
N ALA A 173 -7.98 10.01 -5.28
CA ALA A 173 -8.19 9.31 -4.00
C ALA A 173 -9.59 8.68 -3.93
N ALA A 174 -10.64 9.41 -4.34
CA ALA A 174 -12.00 8.90 -4.38
C ALA A 174 -12.16 7.72 -5.35
N SER A 175 -11.48 7.77 -6.50
CA SER A 175 -11.50 6.68 -7.49
C SER A 175 -10.85 5.41 -6.93
N VAL A 176 -9.68 5.53 -6.29
CA VAL A 176 -9.00 4.42 -5.63
C VAL A 176 -9.86 3.84 -4.49
N ALA A 177 -10.44 4.70 -3.65
CA ALA A 177 -11.33 4.27 -2.57
C ALA A 177 -12.55 3.50 -3.13
N TYR A 178 -13.10 3.94 -4.26
CA TYR A 178 -14.19 3.24 -4.93
C TYR A 178 -13.78 1.86 -5.44
N GLU A 179 -12.57 1.70 -5.99
CA GLU A 179 -12.05 0.39 -6.40
C GLU A 179 -11.89 -0.56 -5.20
N ILE A 180 -11.33 -0.08 -4.09
CA ILE A 180 -11.20 -0.88 -2.86
C ILE A 180 -12.59 -1.30 -2.35
N LEU A 181 -13.54 -0.38 -2.27
CA LEU A 181 -14.93 -0.67 -1.87
C LEU A 181 -15.57 -1.72 -2.80
N SER A 182 -15.32 -1.61 -4.10
CA SER A 182 -15.82 -2.56 -5.09
C SER A 182 -15.26 -3.96 -4.87
N GLN A 183 -13.98 -4.11 -4.47
CA GLN A 183 -13.38 -5.39 -4.12
C GLN A 183 -14.07 -6.02 -2.90
N ILE A 184 -14.29 -5.23 -1.85
CA ILE A 184 -14.99 -5.68 -0.63
C ILE A 184 -16.41 -6.15 -0.97
N ALA A 185 -17.15 -5.33 -1.72
CA ALA A 185 -18.52 -5.66 -2.12
C ALA A 185 -18.58 -6.94 -2.98
N TRP A 186 -17.69 -7.06 -3.97
CA TRP A 186 -17.64 -8.22 -4.85
C TRP A 186 -17.39 -9.52 -4.07
N TYR A 187 -16.39 -9.52 -3.17
CA TYR A 187 -16.06 -10.71 -2.38
C TYR A 187 -17.17 -11.12 -1.44
N THR A 188 -17.85 -10.14 -0.85
CA THR A 188 -19.00 -10.39 0.04
C THR A 188 -20.16 -11.02 -0.71
N HIS A 189 -20.47 -10.51 -1.91
CA HIS A 189 -21.59 -11.05 -2.73
C HIS A 189 -21.26 -12.36 -3.43
N ALA A 190 -20.01 -12.64 -3.75
CA ALA A 190 -19.63 -13.89 -4.40
C ALA A 190 -19.74 -15.13 -3.49
N LYS A 191 -19.92 -14.91 -2.17
CA LYS A 191 -20.09 -15.97 -1.16
C LYS A 191 -21.54 -16.20 -0.73
N THR A 192 -22.47 -15.36 -1.19
CA THR A 192 -23.92 -15.52 -1.00
C THR A 192 -24.54 -16.16 -2.22
#